data_b4dd3f68126891a6c18555a632760d25
#
_entry.id   b4dd3f68126891a6c18555a632760d25
#
_cell.length_a   1.000
_cell.length_b   1.000
_cell.length_c   1.000
_cell.angle_alpha   90.00
_cell.angle_beta   90.00
_cell.angle_gamma   90.00
#
_symmetry.space_group_name_H-M   'P 1'
#
loop_
_entity.id
_entity.type
_entity.pdbx_description
1 polymer ?
#
loop_
_entity_poly.entity_id
_entity_poly.type
_entity_poly.pdbx_seq_one_letter_code
_entity_poly.pdbx_strand_id
1 'polypeptide(L)'
;MTMILNMKSGLVFAALALVAAGCGKNIEYDACGQVDATQVTVSAENAGRVLSLAVEEGEVVTAGQLLGALDSVQTYLQIMELRERIAGSSSRLVDIKKQGQPNLSQLGNLQSEYERYSKLLEGNATTRKQVDDLTDKIAVLKAQIAAQTQSWERGNSSVRSEVHGYEIQLARLEDQLAKCRIVAPVSGTVLTRYAETGEFVTLGKPLFKVADLDQMYVRAYFSSAQLSGLKLNDTVTVIPDDGTASPKRIQGRVIWISEQSEFTPKNIQTRDERADLVYAVKVAVPNDGTLRLGMYAYVRR
;
A
#
# COMPACT_ATOMS: atom_id res chain seq x y z
N MET A 1 -55.18 -55.58 -47.05
CA MET A 1 -55.00 -54.09 -46.81
C MET A 1 -54.71 -53.84 -45.34
N THR A 2 -54.30 -54.81 -44.54
CA THR A 2 -54.05 -54.72 -43.08
C THR A 2 -52.57 -54.83 -42.68
N MET A 3 -51.65 -55.14 -43.62
CA MET A 3 -50.24 -55.38 -43.31
C MET A 3 -49.34 -54.15 -43.44
N ILE A 4 -49.82 -53.08 -44.12
CA ILE A 4 -49.02 -51.83 -44.39
C ILE A 4 -49.22 -50.82 -43.23
N LEU A 5 -50.29 -50.99 -42.41
CA LEU A 5 -50.61 -50.03 -41.29
C LEU A 5 -49.70 -50.26 -40.08
N ASN A 6 -49.20 -51.50 -39.83
CA ASN A 6 -48.36 -51.83 -38.69
C ASN A 6 -46.88 -51.39 -38.88
N MET A 7 -46.41 -51.26 -40.11
CA MET A 7 -45.02 -50.87 -40.36
C MET A 7 -44.75 -49.35 -40.16
N LYS A 8 -45.77 -48.51 -40.38
CA LYS A 8 -45.66 -47.06 -40.09
C LYS A 8 -45.75 -46.72 -38.61
N SER A 9 -46.48 -47.53 -37.85
CA SER A 9 -46.58 -47.37 -36.37
C SER A 9 -45.29 -47.75 -35.69
N GLY A 10 -44.55 -48.78 -36.14
CA GLY A 10 -43.25 -49.15 -35.62
C GLY A 10 -42.12 -48.16 -35.85
N LEU A 11 -42.14 -47.48 -37.03
CA LEU A 11 -41.15 -46.45 -37.38
C LEU A 11 -41.36 -45.15 -36.56
N VAL A 12 -42.60 -44.81 -36.23
CA VAL A 12 -42.92 -43.63 -35.39
C VAL A 12 -42.52 -43.88 -33.91
N PHE A 13 -42.69 -45.11 -33.41
CA PHE A 13 -42.22 -45.49 -32.07
C PHE A 13 -40.69 -45.56 -31.96
N ALA A 14 -39.98 -46.03 -32.99
CA ALA A 14 -38.53 -46.02 -33.05
C ALA A 14 -37.95 -44.63 -33.15
N ALA A 15 -38.57 -43.69 -33.89
CA ALA A 15 -38.19 -42.30 -33.96
C ALA A 15 -38.44 -41.51 -32.63
N LEU A 16 -39.54 -41.88 -31.92
CA LEU A 16 -39.83 -41.25 -30.61
C LEU A 16 -38.89 -41.74 -29.48
N ALA A 17 -38.36 -43.01 -29.59
CA ALA A 17 -37.43 -43.57 -28.66
C ALA A 17 -35.99 -42.98 -28.81
N LEU A 18 -35.60 -42.52 -30.03
CA LEU A 18 -34.33 -41.86 -30.28
C LEU A 18 -34.28 -40.39 -29.75
N VAL A 19 -35.40 -39.73 -29.57
CA VAL A 19 -35.47 -38.37 -29.03
C VAL A 19 -35.36 -38.37 -27.50
N ALA A 20 -35.64 -39.49 -26.83
CA ALA A 20 -35.57 -39.63 -25.37
C ALA A 20 -34.15 -39.94 -24.86
N ALA A 21 -33.15 -40.22 -25.74
CA ALA A 21 -31.78 -40.48 -25.36
C ALA A 21 -30.90 -39.21 -25.18
N GLY A 22 -31.47 -38.04 -25.30
CA GLY A 22 -30.84 -36.74 -25.05
C GLY A 22 -30.85 -36.34 -23.59
N CYS A 23 -30.69 -37.26 -22.63
CA CYS A 23 -30.42 -36.91 -21.24
C CYS A 23 -29.05 -36.30 -21.14
N GLY A 24 -28.96 -34.98 -20.96
CA GLY A 24 -27.76 -34.28 -20.57
C GLY A 24 -27.12 -35.01 -19.37
N LYS A 25 -25.83 -35.26 -19.44
CA LYS A 25 -25.05 -35.83 -18.33
C LYS A 25 -25.20 -34.87 -17.15
N ASN A 26 -26.01 -35.26 -16.15
CA ASN A 26 -26.01 -34.55 -14.87
C ASN A 26 -24.62 -34.65 -14.26
N ILE A 27 -23.93 -33.53 -14.18
CA ILE A 27 -22.67 -33.43 -13.44
C ILE A 27 -23.03 -33.66 -11.97
N GLU A 28 -22.52 -34.73 -11.37
CA GLU A 28 -22.69 -34.99 -9.96
C GLU A 28 -21.75 -34.07 -9.17
N TYR A 29 -22.33 -33.18 -8.37
CA TYR A 29 -21.57 -32.20 -7.56
C TYR A 29 -22.20 -32.07 -6.16
N ASP A 30 -21.39 -31.69 -5.20
CA ASP A 30 -21.81 -31.45 -3.82
C ASP A 30 -22.25 -29.99 -3.60
N ALA A 31 -21.52 -29.04 -4.20
CA ALA A 31 -21.79 -27.62 -4.06
C ALA A 31 -21.60 -26.86 -5.38
N CYS A 32 -22.26 -25.73 -5.47
CA CYS A 32 -22.12 -24.77 -6.60
C CYS A 32 -21.67 -23.42 -6.06
N GLY A 33 -20.87 -22.71 -6.84
CA GLY A 33 -20.37 -21.38 -6.48
C GLY A 33 -19.91 -20.58 -7.68
N GLN A 34 -19.27 -19.47 -7.39
CA GLN A 34 -18.68 -18.60 -8.43
C GLN A 34 -17.18 -18.48 -8.21
N VAL A 35 -16.47 -18.40 -9.32
CA VAL A 35 -15.03 -18.12 -9.36
C VAL A 35 -14.81 -16.65 -9.07
N ASP A 36 -13.91 -16.37 -8.14
CA ASP A 36 -13.51 -15.02 -7.76
C ASP A 36 -11.99 -14.96 -7.56
N ALA A 37 -11.44 -13.75 -7.44
CA ALA A 37 -10.04 -13.52 -7.20
C ALA A 37 -9.84 -12.40 -6.18
N THR A 38 -8.66 -12.32 -5.59
CA THR A 38 -8.31 -11.18 -4.75
C THR A 38 -8.16 -9.93 -5.61
N GLN A 39 -9.00 -8.94 -5.37
CA GLN A 39 -9.06 -7.70 -6.15
C GLN A 39 -8.62 -6.54 -5.28
N VAL A 40 -7.76 -5.67 -5.82
CA VAL A 40 -7.31 -4.43 -5.19
C VAL A 40 -7.71 -3.26 -6.07
N THR A 41 -8.48 -2.33 -5.50
CA THR A 41 -8.81 -1.07 -6.15
C THR A 41 -7.74 -0.05 -5.81
N VAL A 42 -7.01 0.42 -6.81
CA VAL A 42 -6.02 1.48 -6.68
C VAL A 42 -6.73 2.81 -6.80
N SER A 43 -6.62 3.62 -5.76
CA SER A 43 -7.25 4.94 -5.67
C SER A 43 -6.21 6.04 -5.62
N ALA A 44 -6.58 7.25 -6.03
CA ALA A 44 -5.72 8.41 -5.95
C ALA A 44 -5.36 8.73 -4.49
N GLU A 45 -4.07 8.79 -4.20
CA GLU A 45 -3.54 9.13 -2.87
C GLU A 45 -3.31 10.63 -2.70
N ASN A 46 -3.52 11.41 -3.79
CA ASN A 46 -3.50 12.87 -3.78
C ASN A 46 -4.54 13.40 -4.76
N ALA A 47 -4.92 14.67 -4.60
CA ALA A 47 -5.79 15.35 -5.54
C ALA A 47 -4.94 16.02 -6.63
N GLY A 48 -5.41 15.95 -7.89
CA GLY A 48 -4.72 16.57 -9.02
C GLY A 48 -5.27 16.12 -10.36
N ARG A 49 -4.77 16.72 -11.44
CA ARG A 49 -5.06 16.28 -12.80
C ARG A 49 -4.21 15.05 -13.13
N VAL A 50 -4.79 14.04 -13.72
CA VAL A 50 -4.08 12.88 -14.26
C VAL A 50 -3.27 13.33 -15.49
N LEU A 51 -1.95 13.39 -15.37
CA LEU A 51 -1.06 13.73 -16.49
C LEU A 51 -0.85 12.55 -17.42
N SER A 52 -0.74 11.37 -16.85
CA SER A 52 -0.61 10.11 -17.58
C SER A 52 -1.19 8.97 -16.76
N LEU A 53 -1.80 8.01 -17.44
CA LEU A 53 -2.25 6.75 -16.88
C LEU A 53 -2.07 5.68 -17.97
N ALA A 54 -0.88 5.09 -17.99
CA ALA A 54 -0.46 4.08 -18.94
C ALA A 54 -0.88 2.69 -18.42
N VAL A 55 -2.18 2.43 -18.46
CA VAL A 55 -2.76 1.17 -18.00
C VAL A 55 -3.99 0.87 -18.87
N GLU A 56 -4.07 -0.36 -19.37
CA GLU A 56 -5.21 -0.84 -20.16
C GLU A 56 -5.87 -2.04 -19.49
N GLU A 57 -7.17 -2.21 -19.73
CA GLU A 57 -7.90 -3.38 -19.24
C GLU A 57 -7.38 -4.65 -19.90
N GLY A 58 -7.06 -5.65 -19.09
CA GLY A 58 -6.43 -6.90 -19.51
C GLY A 58 -4.89 -6.88 -19.47
N GLU A 59 -4.27 -5.74 -19.23
CA GLU A 59 -2.80 -5.64 -19.10
C GLU A 59 -2.32 -6.27 -17.79
N VAL A 60 -1.17 -6.96 -17.86
CA VAL A 60 -0.50 -7.54 -16.69
C VAL A 60 0.48 -6.53 -16.13
N VAL A 61 0.36 -6.22 -14.84
CA VAL A 61 1.22 -5.28 -14.13
C VAL A 61 1.97 -5.96 -13.00
N THR A 62 3.13 -5.42 -12.62
CA THR A 62 3.93 -5.92 -11.50
C THR A 62 3.89 -4.95 -10.31
N ALA A 63 3.98 -5.49 -9.10
CA ALA A 63 4.02 -4.68 -7.89
C ALA A 63 5.15 -3.65 -7.95
N GLY A 64 4.86 -2.38 -7.62
CA GLY A 64 5.80 -1.26 -7.71
C GLY A 64 5.96 -0.66 -9.10
N GLN A 65 5.34 -1.21 -10.15
CA GLN A 65 5.38 -0.66 -11.51
C GLN A 65 4.74 0.73 -11.53
N LEU A 66 5.44 1.72 -12.10
CA LEU A 66 4.90 3.06 -12.32
C LEU A 66 3.93 3.01 -13.50
N LEU A 67 2.68 3.37 -13.25
CA LEU A 67 1.59 3.31 -14.22
C LEU A 67 1.08 4.69 -14.62
N GLY A 68 1.43 5.73 -13.88
CA GLY A 68 0.99 7.07 -14.21
C GLY A 68 1.47 8.13 -13.22
N ALA A 69 1.01 9.35 -13.44
CA ALA A 69 1.32 10.48 -12.58
C ALA A 69 0.19 11.50 -12.53
N LEU A 70 0.00 12.09 -11.36
CA LEU A 70 -0.83 13.28 -11.16
C LEU A 70 0.03 14.54 -11.32
N ASP A 71 -0.62 15.67 -11.62
CA ASP A 71 0.04 16.97 -11.62
C ASP A 71 0.56 17.32 -10.22
N SER A 72 1.87 17.46 -10.14
CA SER A 72 2.59 17.68 -8.88
C SER A 72 3.36 19.00 -8.87
N VAL A 73 3.17 19.86 -9.88
CA VAL A 73 3.94 21.12 -10.04
C VAL A 73 3.83 21.99 -8.80
N GLN A 74 2.63 22.17 -8.26
CA GLN A 74 2.42 23.00 -7.07
C GLN A 74 3.15 22.44 -5.84
N THR A 75 3.06 21.14 -5.60
CA THR A 75 3.77 20.47 -4.49
C THR A 75 5.29 20.61 -4.65
N TYR A 76 5.80 20.44 -5.87
CA TYR A 76 7.22 20.62 -6.17
C TYR A 76 7.70 22.04 -5.88
N LEU A 77 6.95 23.07 -6.29
CA LEU A 77 7.30 24.47 -6.02
C LEU A 77 7.28 24.77 -4.52
N GLN A 78 6.33 24.25 -3.76
CA GLN A 78 6.30 24.37 -2.31
C GLN A 78 7.52 23.73 -1.63
N ILE A 79 7.98 22.59 -2.14
CA ILE A 79 9.21 21.93 -1.69
C ILE A 79 10.43 22.84 -1.93
N MET A 80 10.53 23.44 -3.11
CA MET A 80 11.63 24.35 -3.44
C MET A 80 11.62 25.58 -2.53
N GLU A 81 10.45 26.22 -2.33
CA GLU A 81 10.31 27.35 -1.42
C GLU A 81 10.74 26.99 0.00
N LEU A 82 10.34 25.84 0.49
CA LEU A 82 10.67 25.41 1.84
C LEU A 82 12.15 25.07 2.02
N ARG A 83 12.80 24.54 1.00
CA ARG A 83 14.25 24.30 0.98
C ARG A 83 15.02 25.62 1.07
N GLU A 84 14.59 26.66 0.34
CA GLU A 84 15.18 27.99 0.44
C GLU A 84 14.98 28.63 1.82
N ARG A 85 13.82 28.41 2.46
CA ARG A 85 13.59 28.85 3.84
C ARG A 85 14.51 28.15 4.84
N ILE A 86 14.73 26.83 4.69
CA ILE A 86 15.68 26.08 5.50
C ILE A 86 17.09 26.61 5.34
N ALA A 87 17.53 26.85 4.12
CA ALA A 87 18.86 27.40 3.82
C ALA A 87 19.02 28.79 4.44
N GLY A 88 18.05 29.68 4.24
CA GLY A 88 18.03 31.03 4.82
C GLY A 88 18.02 31.04 6.36
N SER A 89 17.25 30.16 6.99
CA SER A 89 17.26 30.04 8.46
C SER A 89 18.57 29.48 8.95
N SER A 90 19.11 28.46 8.30
CA SER A 90 20.40 27.84 8.66
C SER A 90 21.57 28.81 8.58
N SER A 91 21.54 29.77 7.65
CA SER A 91 22.57 30.79 7.51
C SER A 91 22.67 31.76 8.70
N ARG A 92 21.61 31.82 9.55
CA ARG A 92 21.60 32.62 10.79
C ARG A 92 22.33 31.95 11.96
N LEU A 93 22.79 30.70 11.79
CA LEU A 93 23.56 30.01 12.82
C LEU A 93 24.91 30.70 13.03
N VAL A 94 25.20 31.03 14.26
CA VAL A 94 26.46 31.67 14.66
C VAL A 94 27.54 30.61 14.90
N ASP A 95 28.68 30.75 14.24
CA ASP A 95 29.87 29.97 14.56
C ASP A 95 30.50 30.57 15.85
N ILE A 96 30.15 29.95 16.98
CA ILE A 96 30.55 30.41 18.32
C ILE A 96 32.06 30.47 18.46
N LYS A 97 32.81 29.54 17.84
CA LYS A 97 34.25 29.52 17.91
C LYS A 97 34.87 30.71 17.19
N LYS A 98 34.40 31.00 15.98
CA LYS A 98 34.92 32.15 15.22
C LYS A 98 34.54 33.49 15.87
N GLN A 99 33.27 33.61 16.32
CA GLN A 99 32.80 34.83 16.95
C GLN A 99 33.45 35.08 18.31
N GLY A 100 33.76 34.03 19.06
CA GLY A 100 34.43 34.10 20.38
C GLY A 100 35.95 34.30 20.33
N GLN A 101 36.60 34.07 19.20
CA GLN A 101 38.05 34.09 19.03
C GLN A 101 38.73 35.39 19.52
N PRO A 102 38.20 36.60 19.21
CA PRO A 102 38.81 37.83 19.72
C PRO A 102 38.87 37.91 21.26
N ASN A 103 37.77 37.52 21.92
CA ASN A 103 37.65 37.55 23.35
C ASN A 103 38.56 36.50 24.02
N LEU A 104 38.71 35.32 23.39
CA LEU A 104 39.64 34.28 23.82
C LEU A 104 41.09 34.74 23.68
N SER A 105 41.43 35.43 22.61
CA SER A 105 42.77 36.00 22.42
C SER A 105 43.10 37.07 23.47
N GLN A 106 42.14 37.95 23.76
CA GLN A 106 42.29 38.95 24.82
C GLN A 106 42.48 38.30 26.19
N LEU A 107 41.68 37.23 26.50
CA LEU A 107 41.88 36.47 27.73
C LEU A 107 43.30 35.86 27.85
N GLY A 108 43.78 35.25 26.75
CA GLY A 108 45.16 34.73 26.70
C GLY A 108 46.21 35.80 26.96
N ASN A 109 46.05 37.00 26.42
CA ASN A 109 46.96 38.12 26.67
C ASN A 109 46.95 38.54 28.14
N LEU A 110 45.78 38.71 28.74
CA LEU A 110 45.66 39.03 30.17
C LEU A 110 46.23 37.95 31.07
N GLN A 111 46.06 36.66 30.73
CA GLN A 111 46.66 35.56 31.47
C GLN A 111 48.18 35.58 31.39
N SER A 112 48.76 35.84 30.21
CA SER A 112 50.20 35.97 30.06
C SER A 112 50.77 37.16 30.84
N GLU A 113 50.02 38.25 30.86
CA GLU A 113 50.40 39.44 31.67
C GLU A 113 50.33 39.16 33.16
N TYR A 114 49.28 38.47 33.63
CA TYR A 114 49.14 38.04 35.01
C TYR A 114 50.30 37.14 35.44
N GLU A 115 50.71 36.15 34.65
CA GLU A 115 51.84 35.26 34.93
C GLU A 115 53.14 36.04 35.06
N ARG A 116 53.39 37.03 34.19
CA ARG A 116 54.54 37.87 34.25
C ARG A 116 54.56 38.72 35.52
N TYR A 117 53.44 39.39 35.89
CA TYR A 117 53.37 40.23 37.09
C TYR A 117 53.39 39.40 38.37
N SER A 118 52.84 38.18 38.39
CA SER A 118 52.96 37.25 39.50
C SER A 118 54.43 36.92 39.81
N LYS A 119 55.25 36.63 38.79
CA LYS A 119 56.67 36.36 38.97
C LYS A 119 57.43 37.60 39.43
N LEU A 120 57.06 38.81 38.99
CA LEU A 120 57.67 40.06 39.46
C LEU A 120 57.30 40.36 40.93
N LEU A 121 56.12 39.96 41.37
CA LEU A 121 55.70 40.11 42.78
C LEU A 121 56.48 39.23 43.68
N GLU A 122 56.80 37.98 43.30
CA GLU A 122 57.69 37.09 44.04
C GLU A 122 59.06 37.66 44.26
N GLY A 123 59.58 38.45 43.25
CA GLY A 123 60.80 39.18 43.29
C GLY A 123 60.74 40.57 43.96
N ASN A 124 59.58 40.96 44.54
CA ASN A 124 59.34 42.30 45.10
C ASN A 124 59.51 43.45 44.10
N ALA A 125 59.33 43.17 42.76
CA ALA A 125 59.53 44.16 41.70
C ALA A 125 58.21 44.81 41.24
N THR A 126 57.06 44.45 41.81
CA THR A 126 55.71 44.99 41.52
C THR A 126 54.85 45.08 42.81
N THR A 127 53.69 45.69 42.71
CA THR A 127 52.75 45.80 43.87
C THR A 127 51.68 44.70 43.78
N ARG A 128 51.22 44.20 44.92
CA ARG A 128 50.12 43.24 45.01
C ARG A 128 48.85 43.74 44.33
N LYS A 129 48.55 45.03 44.44
CA LYS A 129 47.43 45.67 43.80
C LYS A 129 47.38 45.44 42.27
N GLN A 130 48.56 45.48 41.60
CA GLN A 130 48.62 45.25 40.15
C GLN A 130 48.25 43.81 39.75
N VAL A 131 48.64 42.83 40.56
CA VAL A 131 48.27 41.42 40.37
C VAL A 131 46.77 41.19 40.65
N ASP A 132 46.24 41.79 41.71
CA ASP A 132 44.82 41.70 42.09
C ASP A 132 43.93 42.36 40.97
N ASP A 133 44.34 43.54 40.46
CA ASP A 133 43.62 44.24 39.34
C ASP A 133 43.58 43.38 38.07
N LEU A 134 44.63 42.61 37.75
CA LEU A 134 44.67 41.68 36.62
C LEU A 134 43.76 40.46 36.85
N THR A 135 43.76 39.92 38.10
CA THR A 135 42.87 38.85 38.49
C THR A 135 41.41 39.23 38.31
N ASP A 136 41.02 40.41 38.73
CA ASP A 136 39.67 40.94 38.59
C ASP A 136 39.29 41.13 37.10
N LYS A 137 40.20 41.70 36.29
CA LYS A 137 39.98 41.83 34.85
C LYS A 137 39.78 40.49 34.16
N ILE A 138 40.59 39.46 34.50
CA ILE A 138 40.44 38.10 33.97
C ILE A 138 39.08 37.50 34.38
N ALA A 139 38.67 37.67 35.63
CA ALA A 139 37.40 37.17 36.13
C ALA A 139 36.20 37.79 35.40
N VAL A 140 36.22 39.14 35.25
CA VAL A 140 35.20 39.87 34.50
C VAL A 140 35.11 39.42 33.03
N LEU A 141 36.27 39.31 32.35
CA LEU A 141 36.32 38.88 30.94
C LEU A 141 35.84 37.44 30.80
N LYS A 142 36.21 36.51 31.67
CA LYS A 142 35.68 35.12 31.69
C LYS A 142 34.16 35.09 31.83
N ALA A 143 33.61 35.89 32.74
CA ALA A 143 32.16 35.99 32.94
C ALA A 143 31.46 36.56 31.68
N GLN A 144 32.02 37.55 31.02
CA GLN A 144 31.51 38.13 29.79
C GLN A 144 31.52 37.08 28.63
N ILE A 145 32.64 36.34 28.46
CA ILE A 145 32.74 35.27 27.46
C ILE A 145 31.68 34.19 27.72
N ALA A 146 31.49 33.73 28.95
CA ALA A 146 30.51 32.74 29.30
C ALA A 146 29.06 33.23 29.00
N ALA A 147 28.72 34.44 29.39
CA ALA A 147 27.40 35.02 29.11
C ALA A 147 27.15 35.17 27.63
N GLN A 148 28.14 35.63 26.86
CA GLN A 148 28.02 35.80 25.39
C GLN A 148 27.88 34.44 24.69
N THR A 149 28.68 33.44 25.08
CA THR A 149 28.59 32.07 24.54
C THR A 149 27.21 31.47 24.80
N GLN A 150 26.71 31.60 26.04
CA GLN A 150 25.36 31.13 26.37
C GLN A 150 24.26 31.83 25.57
N SER A 151 24.44 33.13 25.29
CA SER A 151 23.50 33.88 24.43
C SER A 151 23.49 33.33 22.99
N TRP A 152 24.65 33.08 22.40
CA TRP A 152 24.77 32.48 21.07
C TRP A 152 24.24 31.05 21.01
N GLU A 153 24.52 30.23 22.03
CA GLU A 153 23.99 28.87 22.13
C GLU A 153 22.45 28.86 22.16
N ARG A 154 21.83 29.74 22.94
CA ARG A 154 20.36 29.89 22.97
C ARG A 154 19.82 30.34 21.62
N GLY A 155 20.45 31.31 20.97
CA GLY A 155 20.11 31.76 19.64
C GLY A 155 20.20 30.63 18.62
N ASN A 156 21.30 29.91 18.60
CA ASN A 156 21.49 28.75 17.72
C ASN A 156 20.48 27.62 17.98
N SER A 157 20.14 27.38 19.25
CA SER A 157 19.10 26.39 19.61
C SER A 157 17.73 26.78 19.04
N SER A 158 17.36 28.06 19.14
CA SER A 158 16.12 28.57 18.55
C SER A 158 16.08 28.40 17.05
N VAL A 159 17.17 28.77 16.34
CA VAL A 159 17.28 28.58 14.88
C VAL A 159 17.21 27.10 14.50
N ARG A 160 17.89 26.21 15.23
CA ARG A 160 17.82 24.76 14.96
C ARG A 160 16.41 24.22 15.14
N SER A 161 15.68 24.68 16.16
CA SER A 161 14.27 24.26 16.37
C SER A 161 13.37 24.74 15.23
N GLU A 162 13.59 25.96 14.72
CA GLU A 162 12.87 26.48 13.57
C GLU A 162 13.18 25.66 12.29
N VAL A 163 14.45 25.40 12.01
CA VAL A 163 14.89 24.56 10.88
C VAL A 163 14.27 23.17 10.96
N HIS A 164 14.31 22.53 12.12
CA HIS A 164 13.70 21.22 12.30
C HIS A 164 12.19 21.23 12.05
N GLY A 165 11.48 22.30 12.43
CA GLY A 165 10.08 22.46 12.08
C GLY A 165 9.83 22.52 10.57
N TYR A 166 10.71 23.19 9.83
CA TYR A 166 10.65 23.22 8.36
C TYR A 166 11.01 21.88 7.73
N GLU A 167 11.99 21.14 8.28
CA GLU A 167 12.35 19.79 7.81
C GLU A 167 11.18 18.82 7.91
N ILE A 168 10.39 18.87 9.00
CA ILE A 168 9.18 18.07 9.15
C ILE A 168 8.14 18.45 8.08
N GLN A 169 7.97 19.74 7.80
CA GLN A 169 7.07 20.20 6.74
C GLN A 169 7.54 19.73 5.36
N LEU A 170 8.86 19.76 5.11
CA LEU A 170 9.48 19.29 3.88
C LEU A 170 9.21 17.79 3.68
N ALA A 171 9.45 16.97 4.69
CA ALA A 171 9.19 15.53 4.63
C ALA A 171 7.72 15.22 4.28
N ARG A 172 6.77 15.99 4.83
CA ARG A 172 5.35 15.84 4.49
C ARG A 172 5.04 16.19 3.04
N LEU A 173 5.64 17.26 2.49
CA LEU A 173 5.46 17.63 1.09
C LEU A 173 6.13 16.63 0.13
N GLU A 174 7.26 16.06 0.52
CA GLU A 174 7.94 15.01 -0.25
C GLU A 174 7.12 13.72 -0.29
N ASP A 175 6.45 13.34 0.81
CA ASP A 175 5.49 12.23 0.84
C ASP A 175 4.28 12.51 -0.09
N GLN A 176 3.74 13.73 -0.05
CA GLN A 176 2.66 14.14 -0.97
C GLN A 176 3.12 14.08 -2.44
N LEU A 177 4.35 14.50 -2.74
CA LEU A 177 4.92 14.42 -4.08
C LEU A 177 5.07 12.96 -4.53
N ALA A 178 5.54 12.08 -3.64
CA ALA A 178 5.65 10.66 -3.92
C ALA A 178 4.29 10.04 -4.25
N LYS A 179 3.23 10.43 -3.54
CA LYS A 179 1.84 10.01 -3.75
C LYS A 179 1.18 10.55 -5.03
N CYS A 180 1.83 11.48 -5.73
CA CYS A 180 1.41 11.87 -7.08
C CYS A 180 1.82 10.84 -8.14
N ARG A 181 2.68 9.88 -7.80
CA ARG A 181 3.04 8.76 -8.68
C ARG A 181 2.04 7.62 -8.49
N ILE A 182 1.42 7.21 -9.58
CA ILE A 182 0.45 6.11 -9.57
C ILE A 182 1.22 4.82 -9.81
N VAL A 183 1.27 3.93 -8.82
CA VAL A 183 1.99 2.66 -8.89
C VAL A 183 1.05 1.48 -8.62
N ALA A 184 1.36 0.31 -9.17
CA ALA A 184 0.64 -0.92 -8.86
C ALA A 184 1.04 -1.41 -7.46
N PRO A 185 0.12 -1.58 -6.51
CA PRO A 185 0.45 -2.08 -5.17
C PRO A 185 0.71 -3.59 -5.15
N VAL A 186 0.17 -4.32 -6.10
CA VAL A 186 0.28 -5.78 -6.26
C VAL A 186 0.49 -6.14 -7.72
N SER A 187 1.10 -7.29 -7.97
CA SER A 187 1.16 -7.88 -9.31
C SER A 187 -0.19 -8.49 -9.66
N GLY A 188 -0.57 -8.46 -10.94
CA GLY A 188 -1.81 -9.03 -11.41
C GLY A 188 -2.27 -8.44 -12.73
N THR A 189 -3.52 -8.71 -13.11
CA THR A 189 -4.14 -8.20 -14.34
C THR A 189 -5.08 -7.04 -14.01
N VAL A 190 -5.03 -5.99 -14.80
CA VAL A 190 -5.96 -4.85 -14.69
C VAL A 190 -7.34 -5.29 -15.16
N LEU A 191 -8.34 -5.19 -14.28
CA LEU A 191 -9.72 -5.57 -14.60
C LEU A 191 -10.52 -4.42 -15.17
N THR A 192 -10.35 -3.22 -14.62
CA THR A 192 -11.15 -2.06 -14.97
C THR A 192 -10.36 -0.79 -14.75
N ARG A 193 -10.45 0.13 -15.68
CA ARG A 193 -9.92 1.49 -15.56
C ARG A 193 -11.09 2.46 -15.29
N TYR A 194 -10.96 3.27 -14.22
CA TYR A 194 -12.00 4.20 -13.77
C TYR A 194 -11.68 5.67 -14.06
N ALA A 195 -10.42 5.98 -14.38
CA ALA A 195 -9.98 7.35 -14.61
C ALA A 195 -9.25 7.47 -15.94
N GLU A 196 -9.35 8.66 -16.55
CA GLU A 196 -8.75 8.97 -17.84
C GLU A 196 -7.66 10.04 -17.70
N THR A 197 -6.69 10.03 -18.64
CA THR A 197 -5.70 11.09 -18.75
C THR A 197 -6.38 12.43 -19.03
N GLY A 198 -5.99 13.47 -18.30
CA GLY A 198 -6.59 14.80 -18.36
C GLY A 198 -7.71 15.03 -17.34
N GLU A 199 -8.25 13.99 -16.73
CA GLU A 199 -9.29 14.08 -15.72
C GLU A 199 -8.73 14.63 -14.39
N PHE A 200 -9.54 15.39 -13.65
CA PHE A 200 -9.21 15.81 -12.30
C PHE A 200 -9.73 14.79 -11.28
N VAL A 201 -8.86 14.28 -10.44
CA VAL A 201 -9.19 13.30 -9.40
C VAL A 201 -9.03 13.91 -8.02
N THR A 202 -9.88 13.47 -7.09
CA THR A 202 -9.80 13.81 -5.68
C THR A 202 -9.17 12.65 -4.89
N LEU A 203 -8.72 12.95 -3.68
CA LEU A 203 -8.23 11.92 -2.76
C LEU A 203 -9.27 10.78 -2.60
N GLY A 204 -8.84 9.54 -2.74
CA GLY A 204 -9.67 8.35 -2.62
C GLY A 204 -10.47 7.98 -3.88
N LYS A 205 -10.43 8.77 -4.97
CA LYS A 205 -11.11 8.40 -6.22
C LYS A 205 -10.46 7.15 -6.82
N PRO A 206 -11.22 6.09 -7.15
CA PRO A 206 -10.70 4.92 -7.85
C PRO A 206 -10.07 5.30 -9.19
N LEU A 207 -8.90 4.75 -9.49
CA LEU A 207 -8.18 4.94 -10.75
C LEU A 207 -8.27 3.68 -11.62
N PHE A 208 -7.97 2.53 -11.06
CA PHE A 208 -8.10 1.23 -11.74
C PHE A 208 -8.20 0.11 -10.71
N LYS A 209 -8.52 -1.09 -11.17
CA LYS A 209 -8.64 -2.30 -10.34
C LYS A 209 -7.72 -3.38 -10.89
N VAL A 210 -6.94 -4.00 -10.00
CA VAL A 210 -6.05 -5.13 -10.32
C VAL A 210 -6.52 -6.37 -9.58
N ALA A 211 -6.40 -7.53 -10.22
CA ALA A 211 -6.65 -8.83 -9.60
C ALA A 211 -5.51 -9.81 -9.92
N ASP A 212 -5.20 -10.65 -8.94
CA ASP A 212 -4.38 -11.83 -9.18
C ASP A 212 -5.25 -12.91 -9.83
N LEU A 213 -5.06 -13.14 -11.13
CA LEU A 213 -5.81 -14.12 -11.90
C LEU A 213 -5.11 -15.49 -11.97
N ASP A 214 -3.87 -15.62 -11.48
CA ASP A 214 -3.14 -16.89 -11.45
C ASP A 214 -3.61 -17.74 -10.26
N GLN A 215 -3.95 -17.08 -9.15
CA GLN A 215 -4.47 -17.71 -7.94
C GLN A 215 -5.92 -17.25 -7.70
N MET A 216 -6.85 -18.05 -8.18
CA MET A 216 -8.28 -17.78 -8.02
C MET A 216 -8.87 -18.65 -6.90
N TYR A 217 -10.07 -18.34 -6.50
CA TYR A 217 -10.83 -19.20 -5.59
C TYR A 217 -12.29 -19.30 -6.04
N VAL A 218 -12.89 -20.46 -5.77
CA VAL A 218 -14.33 -20.65 -5.91
C VAL A 218 -14.98 -20.40 -4.57
N ARG A 219 -15.92 -19.47 -4.50
CA ARG A 219 -16.81 -19.32 -3.34
C ARG A 219 -18.02 -20.20 -3.56
N ALA A 220 -17.95 -21.41 -3.05
CA ALA A 220 -19.00 -22.42 -3.16
C ALA A 220 -19.87 -22.47 -1.91
N TYR A 221 -21.12 -22.88 -2.07
CA TYR A 221 -22.12 -22.90 -1.02
C TYR A 221 -22.54 -24.34 -0.74
N PHE A 222 -22.29 -24.80 0.47
CA PHE A 222 -22.57 -26.13 0.96
C PHE A 222 -23.74 -26.11 1.93
N SER A 223 -24.63 -27.08 1.84
CA SER A 223 -25.62 -27.31 2.90
C SER A 223 -24.93 -27.88 4.16
N SER A 224 -25.60 -27.83 5.32
CA SER A 224 -25.07 -28.39 6.56
C SER A 224 -24.70 -29.87 6.44
N ALA A 225 -25.49 -30.64 5.67
CA ALA A 225 -25.22 -32.05 5.43
C ALA A 225 -23.97 -32.31 4.62
N GLN A 226 -23.76 -31.51 3.56
CA GLN A 226 -22.60 -31.59 2.68
C GLN A 226 -21.32 -31.09 3.36
N LEU A 227 -21.44 -30.08 4.25
CA LEU A 227 -20.32 -29.56 5.03
C LEU A 227 -19.78 -30.58 6.03
N SER A 228 -20.62 -31.52 6.47
CA SER A 228 -20.22 -32.55 7.43
C SER A 228 -19.04 -33.35 6.89
N GLY A 229 -17.90 -33.26 7.59
CA GLY A 229 -16.66 -33.93 7.26
C GLY A 229 -15.74 -33.21 6.28
N LEU A 230 -16.10 -32.00 5.79
CA LEU A 230 -15.20 -31.13 5.04
C LEU A 230 -14.32 -30.33 6.02
N LYS A 231 -13.02 -30.32 5.80
CA LYS A 231 -12.04 -29.67 6.66
C LYS A 231 -11.18 -28.68 5.88
N LEU A 232 -10.57 -27.76 6.61
CA LEU A 232 -9.55 -26.88 6.05
C LEU A 232 -8.39 -27.72 5.48
N ASN A 233 -7.88 -27.31 4.32
CA ASN A 233 -6.85 -27.98 3.53
C ASN A 233 -7.26 -29.26 2.82
N ASP A 234 -8.54 -29.68 2.89
CA ASP A 234 -9.01 -30.79 2.09
C ASP A 234 -8.86 -30.49 0.59
N THR A 235 -8.51 -31.50 -0.18
CA THR A 235 -8.46 -31.43 -1.64
C THR A 235 -9.83 -31.78 -2.20
N VAL A 236 -10.34 -30.93 -3.06
CA VAL A 236 -11.65 -31.09 -3.73
C VAL A 236 -11.50 -30.91 -5.23
N THR A 237 -12.41 -31.46 -6.00
CA THR A 237 -12.43 -31.30 -7.46
C THR A 237 -13.34 -30.14 -7.82
N VAL A 238 -12.81 -29.15 -8.52
CA VAL A 238 -13.55 -28.03 -9.08
C VAL A 238 -13.80 -28.30 -10.57
N ILE A 239 -15.03 -28.11 -10.97
CA ILE A 239 -15.53 -28.32 -12.34
C ILE A 239 -16.12 -26.98 -12.82
N PRO A 240 -15.41 -26.20 -13.64
CA PRO A 240 -15.95 -24.96 -14.17
C PRO A 240 -17.12 -25.23 -15.12
N ASP A 241 -18.10 -24.34 -15.10
CA ASP A 241 -19.21 -24.36 -16.05
C ASP A 241 -18.80 -23.54 -17.30
N ASP A 242 -18.02 -24.18 -18.14
CA ASP A 242 -17.48 -23.59 -19.38
C ASP A 242 -18.38 -23.84 -20.61
N GLY A 243 -19.55 -24.44 -20.41
CA GLY A 243 -20.51 -24.78 -21.47
C GLY A 243 -20.09 -25.98 -22.32
N THR A 244 -18.99 -26.66 -22.00
CA THR A 244 -18.54 -27.84 -22.75
C THR A 244 -19.21 -29.12 -22.22
N ALA A 245 -19.36 -30.13 -23.08
CA ALA A 245 -19.92 -31.43 -22.69
C ALA A 245 -18.98 -32.25 -21.77
N SER A 246 -17.73 -31.84 -21.63
CA SER A 246 -16.70 -32.50 -20.80
C SER A 246 -15.77 -31.45 -20.18
N PRO A 247 -16.27 -30.70 -19.16
CA PRO A 247 -15.48 -29.65 -18.52
C PRO A 247 -14.24 -30.19 -17.84
N LYS A 248 -13.17 -29.39 -17.84
CA LYS A 248 -11.92 -29.72 -17.19
C LYS A 248 -12.12 -29.85 -15.67
N ARG A 249 -11.55 -30.90 -15.08
CA ARG A 249 -11.55 -31.07 -13.63
C ARG A 249 -10.26 -30.52 -13.06
N ILE A 250 -10.35 -29.56 -12.16
CA ILE A 250 -9.20 -28.87 -11.56
C ILE A 250 -9.16 -29.24 -10.06
N GLN A 251 -7.99 -29.58 -9.56
CA GLN A 251 -7.82 -29.83 -8.13
C GLN A 251 -7.76 -28.51 -7.39
N GLY A 252 -8.62 -28.34 -6.40
CA GLY A 252 -8.65 -27.19 -5.52
C GLY A 252 -8.40 -27.58 -4.07
N ARG A 253 -8.04 -26.62 -3.25
CA ARG A 253 -7.83 -26.79 -1.81
C ARG A 253 -8.77 -25.89 -1.04
N VAL A 254 -9.42 -26.43 -0.03
CA VAL A 254 -10.28 -25.67 0.90
C VAL A 254 -9.40 -24.76 1.75
N ILE A 255 -9.55 -23.44 1.59
CA ILE A 255 -8.77 -22.42 2.33
C ILE A 255 -9.56 -21.70 3.41
N TRP A 256 -10.88 -21.75 3.35
CA TRP A 256 -11.73 -21.10 4.33
C TRP A 256 -13.14 -21.71 4.33
N ILE A 257 -13.72 -21.82 5.49
CA ILE A 257 -15.10 -22.29 5.73
C ILE A 257 -15.78 -21.24 6.61
N SER A 258 -16.95 -20.76 6.21
CA SER A 258 -17.74 -19.83 7.02
C SER A 258 -18.28 -20.51 8.28
N GLU A 259 -18.14 -19.84 9.42
CA GLU A 259 -18.78 -20.28 10.67
C GLU A 259 -20.24 -19.81 10.78
N GLN A 260 -20.65 -18.90 9.89
CA GLN A 260 -22.01 -18.39 9.85
C GLN A 260 -22.71 -18.88 8.59
N SER A 261 -23.98 -19.31 8.77
CA SER A 261 -24.82 -19.64 7.64
C SER A 261 -25.32 -18.39 6.93
N GLU A 262 -25.39 -18.47 5.61
CA GLU A 262 -25.94 -17.43 4.73
C GLU A 262 -27.20 -17.99 4.04
N PHE A 263 -28.11 -17.11 3.63
CA PHE A 263 -29.17 -17.53 2.72
C PHE A 263 -28.58 -17.76 1.33
N THR A 264 -29.06 -18.78 0.62
CA THR A 264 -28.62 -19.07 -0.75
C THR A 264 -28.73 -17.79 -1.61
N PRO A 265 -27.60 -17.31 -2.21
CA PRO A 265 -27.65 -16.14 -3.08
C PRO A 265 -28.60 -16.39 -4.26
N LYS A 266 -29.41 -15.39 -4.63
CA LYS A 266 -30.43 -15.49 -5.71
C LYS A 266 -29.86 -15.93 -7.08
N ASN A 267 -28.56 -15.86 -7.27
CA ASN A 267 -27.86 -16.17 -8.52
C ASN A 267 -27.36 -17.62 -8.57
N ILE A 268 -27.56 -18.44 -7.53
CA ILE A 268 -27.06 -19.81 -7.46
C ILE A 268 -28.24 -20.77 -7.41
N GLN A 269 -28.34 -21.65 -8.39
CA GLN A 269 -29.31 -22.73 -8.39
C GLN A 269 -28.77 -23.85 -7.51
N THR A 270 -29.43 -24.13 -6.41
CA THR A 270 -29.21 -25.34 -5.60
C THR A 270 -30.16 -26.44 -6.06
N ARG A 271 -29.76 -27.70 -5.86
CA ARG A 271 -30.52 -28.90 -6.29
C ARG A 271 -31.90 -29.01 -5.64
N ASP A 272 -32.10 -28.40 -4.48
CA ASP A 272 -33.34 -28.30 -3.74
C ASP A 272 -33.73 -26.82 -3.60
N GLU A 273 -34.82 -26.40 -4.22
CA GLU A 273 -35.32 -25.00 -4.29
C GLU A 273 -35.87 -24.46 -2.93
N ARG A 274 -35.50 -25.05 -1.80
CA ARG A 274 -35.86 -24.51 -0.50
C ARG A 274 -34.83 -23.47 -0.10
N ALA A 275 -35.27 -22.39 0.54
CA ALA A 275 -34.42 -21.37 1.16
C ALA A 275 -33.63 -21.99 2.34
N ASP A 276 -32.69 -22.86 2.00
CA ASP A 276 -31.86 -23.55 2.97
C ASP A 276 -30.68 -22.67 3.36
N LEU A 277 -30.36 -22.66 4.63
CA LEU A 277 -29.16 -22.08 5.16
C LEU A 277 -27.95 -22.84 4.59
N VAL A 278 -27.05 -22.10 3.97
CA VAL A 278 -25.82 -22.62 3.35
C VAL A 278 -24.59 -22.00 4.01
N TYR A 279 -23.50 -22.70 3.95
CA TYR A 279 -22.21 -22.21 4.42
C TYR A 279 -21.30 -21.93 3.22
N ALA A 280 -20.73 -20.73 3.20
CA ALA A 280 -19.76 -20.36 2.18
C ALA A 280 -18.41 -21.04 2.45
N VAL A 281 -17.84 -21.63 1.43
CA VAL A 281 -16.51 -22.27 1.46
C VAL A 281 -15.67 -21.67 0.34
N LYS A 282 -14.45 -21.23 0.66
CA LYS A 282 -13.49 -20.80 -0.37
C LYS A 282 -12.56 -21.95 -0.69
N VAL A 283 -12.50 -22.28 -1.96
CA VAL A 283 -11.62 -23.31 -2.53
C VAL A 283 -10.59 -22.62 -3.44
N ALA A 284 -9.34 -22.59 -3.03
CA ALA A 284 -8.25 -22.06 -3.86
C ALA A 284 -7.99 -22.98 -5.05
N VAL A 285 -7.86 -22.40 -6.22
CA VAL A 285 -7.68 -23.09 -7.48
C VAL A 285 -6.61 -22.38 -8.32
N PRO A 286 -5.56 -23.06 -8.78
CA PRO A 286 -4.64 -22.49 -9.74
C PRO A 286 -5.37 -22.29 -11.08
N ASN A 287 -5.15 -21.16 -11.72
CA ASN A 287 -5.76 -20.85 -13.00
C ASN A 287 -4.74 -20.92 -14.14
N ASP A 288 -5.05 -21.67 -15.16
CA ASP A 288 -4.29 -21.76 -16.40
C ASP A 288 -4.91 -20.95 -17.56
N GLY A 289 -5.76 -19.99 -17.23
CA GLY A 289 -6.52 -19.20 -18.18
C GLY A 289 -7.93 -19.77 -18.52
N THR A 290 -8.28 -20.92 -17.95
CA THR A 290 -9.61 -21.54 -18.16
C THR A 290 -10.66 -20.86 -17.28
N LEU A 291 -10.33 -20.48 -16.07
CA LEU A 291 -11.24 -19.85 -15.12
C LEU A 291 -11.37 -18.35 -15.41
N ARG A 292 -12.60 -17.86 -15.31
CA ARG A 292 -12.91 -16.43 -15.42
C ARG A 292 -13.68 -15.94 -14.21
N LEU A 293 -13.46 -14.69 -13.83
CA LEU A 293 -14.21 -14.05 -12.73
C LEU A 293 -15.71 -14.11 -13.01
N GLY A 294 -16.47 -14.50 -11.97
CA GLY A 294 -17.93 -14.63 -12.07
C GLY A 294 -18.42 -15.91 -12.76
N MET A 295 -17.52 -16.74 -13.31
CA MET A 295 -17.88 -18.05 -13.87
C MET A 295 -18.45 -18.95 -12.79
N TYR A 296 -19.51 -19.69 -13.10
CA TYR A 296 -20.01 -20.72 -12.22
C TYR A 296 -19.06 -21.92 -12.17
N ALA A 297 -18.96 -22.53 -11.04
CA ALA A 297 -18.18 -23.74 -10.86
C ALA A 297 -18.84 -24.67 -9.85
N TYR A 298 -18.75 -25.96 -10.14
CA TYR A 298 -19.24 -27.00 -9.27
C TYR A 298 -18.08 -27.57 -8.46
N VAL A 299 -18.32 -27.89 -7.21
CA VAL A 299 -17.31 -28.47 -6.32
C VAL A 299 -17.77 -29.88 -5.94
N ARG A 300 -16.86 -30.83 -6.10
CA ARG A 300 -17.04 -32.22 -5.72
C ARG A 300 -15.94 -32.63 -4.76
N ARG A 301 -16.32 -33.29 -3.71
CA ARG A 301 -15.44 -33.90 -2.68
C ARG A 301 -14.79 -35.19 -3.13
#